data_43a9281439e29f2637614417fca19221
#
_entry.id   43a9281439e29f2637614417fca19221
#
_cell.length_a   1.000
_cell.length_b   1.000
_cell.length_c   1.000
_cell.angle_alpha   90.00
_cell.angle_beta   90.00
_cell.angle_gamma   90.00
#
_symmetry.space_group_name_H-M   'P 1'
#
loop_
_entity.id
_entity.type
_entity.pdbx_description
1 polymer ?
#
loop_
_entity_poly.entity_id
_entity_poly.type
_entity_poly.pdbx_seq_one_letter_code
_entity_poly.pdbx_strand_id
1 'polypeptide(L)' 'MKVYAIIFDYQGYEESVIGIFSTYEKAKEYLIKEFNECKYTNDIKKYLNDSEYSFIEWEINTNKQRKIKIRL' A
#
# COMPACT_ATOMS: atom_id res chain seq x y z
N MET A 1 -1.56 -10.03 -16.53
CA MET A 1 -2.32 -9.91 -15.26
C MET A 1 -1.56 -8.97 -14.31
N LYS A 2 -2.26 -8.07 -13.70
CA LYS A 2 -1.66 -7.13 -12.75
C LYS A 2 -2.08 -7.47 -11.33
N VAL A 3 -1.17 -7.32 -10.39
CA VAL A 3 -1.45 -7.38 -8.96
C VAL A 3 -0.96 -6.09 -8.30
N TYR A 4 -1.47 -5.82 -7.13
CA TYR A 4 -1.15 -4.61 -6.38
C TYR A 4 -0.61 -5.01 -5.02
N ALA A 5 0.63 -4.66 -4.77
CA ALA A 5 1.30 -5.01 -3.53
C ALA A 5 1.41 -3.78 -2.62
N ILE A 6 1.14 -3.98 -1.34
CA ILE A 6 1.40 -2.98 -0.32
C ILE A 6 2.67 -3.39 0.40
N ILE A 7 3.66 -2.52 0.37
CA ILE A 7 4.95 -2.75 0.98
C ILE A 7 5.15 -1.73 2.10
N PHE A 8 5.55 -2.22 3.25
CA PHE A 8 5.90 -1.40 4.40
C PHE A 8 7.42 -1.33 4.50
N ASP A 9 7.94 -0.09 4.47
CA ASP A 9 9.38 0.18 4.58
C ASP A 9 9.60 1.10 5.78
N TYR A 10 10.05 0.53 6.89
CA TYR A 10 10.22 1.29 8.12
C TYR A 10 11.66 1.82 8.22
N GLN A 11 11.81 3.13 8.02
CA GLN A 11 13.05 3.88 8.22
C GLN A 11 14.30 3.27 7.55
N GLY A 12 14.11 2.70 6.35
CA GLY A 12 15.22 2.10 5.63
C GLY A 12 15.63 0.72 6.12
N TYR A 13 14.91 0.14 7.08
CA TYR A 13 15.06 -1.26 7.45
C TYR A 13 14.38 -2.16 6.41
N GLU A 14 14.24 -3.44 6.71
CA GLU A 14 13.70 -4.39 5.76
C GLU A 14 12.32 -4.00 5.25
N GLU A 15 12.13 -4.07 3.95
CA GLU A 15 10.82 -3.95 3.33
C GLU A 15 10.01 -5.22 3.60
N SER A 16 8.76 -5.04 4.00
CA SER A 16 7.85 -6.16 4.23
C SER A 16 6.64 -6.03 3.33
N VAL A 17 6.31 -7.10 2.61
CA VAL A 17 5.08 -7.17 1.83
C VAL A 17 3.95 -7.48 2.79
N ILE A 18 3.02 -6.52 2.96
CA ILE A 18 1.90 -6.69 3.87
C ILE A 18 0.71 -7.35 3.20
N GLY A 19 0.57 -7.17 1.89
CA GLY A 19 -0.52 -7.79 1.15
C GLY A 19 -0.34 -7.68 -0.33
N ILE A 20 -0.94 -8.63 -1.05
CA ILE A 20 -0.98 -8.63 -2.51
C ILE A 20 -2.45 -8.79 -2.90
N PHE A 21 -2.92 -7.93 -3.78
CA PHE A 21 -4.33 -7.85 -4.15
C PHE A 21 -4.49 -7.90 -5.66
N SER A 22 -5.61 -8.44 -6.11
CA SER A 22 -5.88 -8.58 -7.54
C SER A 22 -6.35 -7.28 -8.20
N THR A 23 -6.83 -6.32 -7.41
CA THR A 23 -7.28 -5.02 -7.92
C THR A 23 -6.78 -3.90 -7.03
N TYR A 24 -6.67 -2.70 -7.62
CA TYR A 24 -6.33 -1.49 -6.89
C TYR A 24 -7.34 -1.20 -5.78
N GLU A 25 -8.62 -1.39 -6.07
CA GLU A 25 -9.70 -1.13 -5.12
C GLU A 25 -9.59 -2.01 -3.87
N LYS A 26 -9.26 -3.28 -4.03
CA LYS A 26 -9.08 -4.19 -2.89
C LYS A 26 -7.90 -3.77 -2.02
N ALA A 27 -6.79 -3.36 -2.65
CA ALA A 27 -5.63 -2.88 -1.93
C ALA A 27 -5.96 -1.61 -1.15
N LYS A 28 -6.68 -0.69 -1.78
CA LYS A 28 -7.12 0.56 -1.15
C LYS A 28 -8.05 0.30 0.04
N GLU A 29 -9.01 -0.62 -0.12
CA GLU A 29 -9.91 -1.01 0.97
C GLU A 29 -9.14 -1.56 2.17
N TYR A 30 -8.13 -2.36 1.93
CA TYR A 30 -7.29 -2.88 2.99
C TYR A 30 -6.60 -1.75 3.77
N LEU A 31 -6.04 -0.76 3.08
CA LEU A 31 -5.40 0.37 3.75
C LEU A 31 -6.39 1.21 4.52
N ILE A 32 -7.58 1.40 3.99
CA ILE A 32 -8.63 2.14 4.70
C ILE A 32 -9.03 1.41 5.98
N LYS A 33 -9.13 0.08 5.91
CA LYS A 33 -9.41 -0.73 7.09
C LYS A 33 -8.32 -0.60 8.15
N GLU A 34 -7.06 -0.67 7.74
CA GLU A 34 -5.94 -0.48 8.65
C GLU A 34 -5.95 0.91 9.28
N PHE A 35 -6.28 1.93 8.49
CA PHE A 35 -6.43 3.28 9.02
C PHE A 35 -7.54 3.37 10.05
N ASN A 36 -8.69 2.75 9.81
CA ASN A 36 -9.82 2.78 10.73
C ASN A 36 -9.51 2.08 12.06
N GLU A 37 -8.62 1.11 12.05
CA GLU A 37 -8.15 0.43 13.25
C GLU A 37 -7.01 1.18 13.94
N CYS A 38 -6.42 2.15 13.28
CA CYS A 38 -5.35 2.97 13.82
C CYS A 38 -5.94 4.08 14.69
N LYS A 39 -5.36 4.30 15.86
CA LYS A 39 -5.90 5.27 16.83
C LYS A 39 -5.03 6.51 16.99
N TYR A 40 -3.97 6.65 16.17
CA TYR A 40 -3.08 7.78 16.38
C TYR A 40 -3.49 9.04 15.60
N THR A 41 -4.33 8.92 14.60
CA THR A 41 -4.84 10.07 13.84
C THR A 41 -6.20 9.77 13.22
N ASN A 42 -7.00 10.82 13.05
CA ASN A 42 -8.27 10.76 12.31
C ASN A 42 -8.13 11.27 10.88
N ASP A 43 -6.95 11.72 10.50
CA ASP A 43 -6.68 12.26 9.17
C ASP A 43 -6.00 11.20 8.30
N ILE A 44 -6.75 10.65 7.34
CA ILE A 44 -6.23 9.60 6.48
C ILE A 44 -5.08 10.07 5.59
N LYS A 45 -5.09 11.36 5.20
CA LYS A 45 -3.99 11.91 4.39
C LYS A 45 -2.70 11.94 5.22
N LYS A 46 -2.80 12.36 6.47
CA LYS A 46 -1.67 12.36 7.38
C LYS A 46 -1.19 10.94 7.62
N TYR A 47 -2.10 10.00 7.82
CA TYR A 47 -1.76 8.60 8.01
C TYR A 47 -0.96 8.06 6.83
N LEU A 48 -1.40 8.34 5.60
CA LEU A 48 -0.71 7.87 4.40
C LEU A 48 0.65 8.54 4.20
N ASN A 49 0.77 9.82 4.59
CA ASN A 49 2.04 10.53 4.50
C ASN A 49 3.04 10.08 5.55
N ASP A 50 2.57 9.83 6.77
CA ASP A 50 3.44 9.45 7.89
C ASP A 50 3.78 7.95 7.86
N SER A 51 2.92 7.15 7.28
CA SER A 51 3.16 5.72 7.12
C SER A 51 4.14 5.47 5.99
N GLU A 52 5.04 4.56 6.20
CA GLU A 52 6.04 4.22 5.20
C GLU A 52 5.55 3.11 4.28
N TYR A 53 4.30 3.26 3.80
CA TYR A 53 3.70 2.33 2.87
C TYR A 53 3.99 2.72 1.44
N SER A 54 4.32 1.75 0.62
CA SER A 54 4.44 1.89 -0.82
C SER A 54 3.40 1.01 -1.51
N PHE A 55 2.83 1.54 -2.58
CA PHE A 55 1.91 0.82 -3.44
C PHE A 55 2.62 0.50 -4.75
N ILE A 56 2.63 -0.77 -5.11
CA ILE A 56 3.29 -1.19 -6.34
C ILE A 56 2.30 -1.95 -7.22
N GLU A 57 2.14 -1.47 -8.44
CA GLU A 57 1.46 -2.20 -9.50
C GLU A 57 2.49 -3.12 -10.15
N TRP A 58 2.22 -4.40 -10.12
CA TRP A 58 3.15 -5.40 -10.61
C TRP A 58 2.49 -6.21 -11.72
N GLU A 59 3.10 -6.21 -12.89
CA GLU A 59 2.62 -7.04 -13.99
C GLU A 59 3.28 -8.41 -13.94
N ILE A 60 2.44 -9.44 -13.74
CA ILE A 60 2.89 -10.82 -13.65
C ILE A 60 3.34 -11.27 -15.04
N ASN A 61 4.34 -12.11 -15.11
CA ASN A 61 4.96 -12.68 -16.31
C ASN A 61 5.95 -11.78 -17.02
N THR A 62 5.83 -10.45 -16.91
CA THR A 62 6.80 -9.52 -17.48
C THR A 62 7.76 -8.96 -16.44
N ASN A 63 7.43 -9.17 -15.16
CA ASN A 63 8.21 -8.68 -14.02
C ASN A 63 8.37 -7.16 -14.01
N LYS A 64 7.43 -6.43 -14.59
CA LYS A 64 7.42 -4.97 -14.56
C LYS A 64 6.75 -4.47 -13.31
N GLN A 65 7.39 -3.51 -12.65
CA GLN A 65 6.89 -2.90 -11.42
C GLN A 65 6.78 -1.40 -11.60
N ARG A 66 5.75 -0.81 -11.00
CA ARG A 66 5.56 0.63 -11.02
C ARG A 66 4.99 1.08 -9.67
N LYS A 67 5.65 2.06 -9.05
CA LYS A 67 5.08 2.69 -7.86
C LYS A 67 3.90 3.55 -8.27
N ILE A 68 2.80 3.40 -7.56
CA ILE A 68 1.60 4.20 -7.78
C ILE A 68 1.23 4.90 -6.48
N LYS A 69 0.54 6.03 -6.61
CA LYS A 69 0.01 6.77 -5.46
C LYS A 69 -1.42 6.35 -5.19
N ILE A 70 -1.74 6.24 -3.91
CA ILE A 70 -3.11 5.99 -3.50
C ILE A 70 -3.87 7.31 -3.59
N ARG A 71 -4.96 7.27 -4.31
CA ARG A 71 -5.90 8.41 -4.39
C ARG A 71 -7.14 8.06 -3.60
N LEU A 72 -7.42 8.91 -2.68
CA LEU A 72 -8.61 8.77 -1.82
C LEU A 72 -9.71 9.70 -2.29
#